data_924bd69c7dba83be04bd8242b6b870a0
#
_entry.id   924bd69c7dba83be04bd8242b6b870a0
#
_cell.length_a   1.000
_cell.length_b   1.000
_cell.length_c   1.000
_cell.angle_alpha   90.00
_cell.angle_beta   90.00
_cell.angle_gamma   90.00
#
_symmetry.space_group_name_H-M   'P 1'
#
loop_
_entity.id
_entity.type
_entity.pdbx_description
1 polymer ?
#
loop_
_entity_poly.entity_id
_entity_poly.type
_entity_poly.pdbx_seq_one_letter_code
_entity_poly.pdbx_strand_id
1 'polypeptide(L)'
;MVYTMKVYPKGLGREAYRVIKISGSATLNGLCKAILDSFDFTDDHLYEFCMDNKMYSRDSCQSATKMGGRSAEIKIDKLGLKDKQKFSLHYDFGDDWMFVINVQ
;
A
#
# COMPACT_ATOMS: atom_id res chain seq x y z
N MET A 1 -14.89 -0.75 -10.47
CA MET A 1 -13.73 -1.40 -11.11
C MET A 1 -13.03 -2.29 -10.08
N VAL A 2 -12.46 -3.40 -10.52
CA VAL A 2 -11.69 -4.28 -9.64
C VAL A 2 -10.22 -4.23 -10.08
N TYR A 3 -9.34 -4.06 -9.12
CA TYR A 3 -7.89 -4.03 -9.36
C TYR A 3 -7.27 -5.35 -8.92
N THR A 4 -6.34 -5.85 -9.70
CA THR A 4 -5.50 -6.98 -9.33
C THR A 4 -4.09 -6.47 -9.07
N MET A 5 -3.55 -6.78 -7.90
CA MET A 5 -2.25 -6.27 -7.47
C MET A 5 -1.36 -7.41 -7.00
N LYS A 6 -0.12 -7.43 -7.48
CA LYS A 6 0.90 -8.31 -6.96
C LYS A 6 1.69 -7.58 -5.89
N VAL A 7 1.75 -8.14 -4.70
CA VAL A 7 2.36 -7.50 -3.53
C VAL A 7 3.43 -8.41 -2.96
N TYR A 8 4.59 -7.84 -2.65
CA TYR A 8 5.70 -8.59 -2.05
C TYR A 8 6.56 -7.70 -1.17
N PRO A 9 7.17 -8.26 -0.11
CA PRO A 9 8.16 -7.52 0.66
C PRO A 9 9.34 -7.15 -0.24
N LYS A 10 9.87 -5.96 -0.09
CA LYS A 10 10.99 -5.47 -0.91
C LYS A 10 12.16 -6.45 -0.80
N GLY A 11 12.69 -6.85 -1.95
CA GLY A 11 13.79 -7.81 -2.04
C GLY A 11 13.38 -9.27 -2.11
N LEU A 12 12.09 -9.60 -1.91
CA LEU A 12 11.61 -10.99 -1.86
C LEU A 12 10.56 -11.32 -2.93
N GLY A 13 10.53 -10.56 -4.01
CA GLY A 13 9.45 -10.63 -4.99
C GLY A 13 9.21 -11.99 -5.63
N ARG A 14 10.25 -12.83 -5.76
CA ARG A 14 10.12 -14.16 -6.35
C ARG A 14 9.76 -15.23 -5.32
N GLU A 15 10.05 -14.98 -4.04
CA GLU A 15 9.95 -15.97 -2.98
C GLU A 15 8.70 -15.84 -2.14
N ALA A 16 8.19 -14.61 -2.00
CA ALA A 16 7.07 -14.35 -1.09
C ALA A 16 6.18 -13.24 -1.65
N TYR A 17 5.29 -13.58 -2.56
CA TYR A 17 4.33 -12.61 -3.09
C TYR A 17 2.89 -13.04 -2.84
N ARG A 18 1.99 -12.07 -2.91
CA ARG A 18 0.54 -12.30 -2.87
C ARG A 18 -0.11 -11.59 -4.04
N VAL A 19 -1.18 -12.17 -4.55
CA VAL A 19 -2.02 -11.52 -5.55
C VAL A 19 -3.32 -11.14 -4.86
N ILE A 20 -3.61 -9.85 -4.83
CA ILE A 20 -4.79 -9.29 -4.15
C ILE A 20 -5.71 -8.68 -5.19
N LYS A 21 -6.97 -9.09 -5.16
CA LYS A 21 -8.03 -8.45 -5.95
C LYS A 21 -8.85 -7.58 -5.01
N ILE A 22 -8.99 -6.30 -5.37
CA ILE A 22 -9.68 -5.35 -4.51
C ILE A 22 -10.54 -4.41 -5.34
N SER A 23 -11.72 -4.08 -4.81
CA SER A 23 -12.62 -3.15 -5.45
C SER A 23 -12.06 -1.73 -5.41
N GLY A 24 -12.24 -0.98 -6.50
CA GLY A 24 -11.87 0.44 -6.55
C GLY A 24 -12.67 1.31 -5.58
N SER A 25 -13.81 0.82 -5.08
CA SER A 25 -14.58 1.52 -4.06
C SER A 25 -13.99 1.34 -2.64
N ALA A 26 -13.05 0.41 -2.46
CA ALA A 26 -12.33 0.27 -1.21
C ALA A 26 -11.31 1.40 -1.05
N THR A 27 -10.91 1.67 0.20
CA THR A 27 -9.91 2.68 0.51
C THR A 27 -8.51 2.08 0.53
N LEU A 28 -7.48 2.94 0.53
CA LEU A 28 -6.10 2.49 0.77
C LEU A 28 -5.95 1.86 2.15
N ASN A 29 -6.70 2.34 3.14
CA ASN A 29 -6.71 1.70 4.45
C ASN A 29 -7.20 0.25 4.35
N GLY A 30 -8.22 0.00 3.53
CA GLY A 30 -8.68 -1.36 3.25
C GLY A 30 -7.62 -2.21 2.56
N LEU A 31 -6.89 -1.62 1.61
CA LEU A 31 -5.78 -2.30 0.94
C LEU A 31 -4.66 -2.65 1.93
N CYS A 32 -4.33 -1.73 2.82
CA CYS A 32 -3.33 -1.98 3.86
C CYS A 32 -3.71 -3.19 4.72
N LYS A 33 -4.95 -3.23 5.18
CA LYS A 33 -5.43 -4.37 5.99
C LYS A 33 -5.35 -5.68 5.22
N ALA A 34 -5.72 -5.67 3.94
CA ALA A 34 -5.65 -6.87 3.10
C ALA A 34 -4.20 -7.35 2.92
N ILE A 35 -3.27 -6.43 2.71
CA ILE A 35 -1.85 -6.76 2.58
C ILE A 35 -1.32 -7.36 3.88
N LEU A 36 -1.52 -6.67 5.00
CA LEU A 36 -1.00 -7.11 6.29
C LEU A 36 -1.58 -8.47 6.68
N ASP A 37 -2.88 -8.66 6.46
CA ASP A 37 -3.55 -9.91 6.75
C ASP A 37 -2.97 -11.06 5.90
N SER A 38 -2.70 -10.81 4.62
CA SER A 38 -2.17 -11.83 3.72
C SER A 38 -0.75 -12.29 4.09
N PHE A 39 0.01 -11.46 4.82
CA PHE A 39 1.36 -11.78 5.29
C PHE A 39 1.42 -12.05 6.79
N ASP A 40 0.26 -12.21 7.45
CA ASP A 40 0.17 -12.47 8.89
C ASP A 40 0.80 -11.39 9.77
N PHE A 41 0.75 -10.15 9.32
CA PHE A 41 1.19 -9.01 10.12
C PHE A 41 0.03 -8.47 10.95
N THR A 42 0.33 -7.95 12.14
CA THR A 42 -0.66 -7.23 12.93
C THR A 42 -0.79 -5.80 12.43
N ASP A 43 -2.02 -5.24 12.47
CA ASP A 43 -2.28 -3.87 12.01
C ASP A 43 -2.33 -2.93 13.23
N ASP A 44 -1.17 -2.77 13.88
CA ASP A 44 -1.05 -1.99 15.11
C ASP A 44 0.02 -0.89 15.03
N HIS A 45 0.52 -0.58 13.83
CA HIS A 45 1.50 0.47 13.59
C HIS A 45 1.02 1.49 12.56
N LEU A 46 1.61 2.67 12.60
CA LEU A 46 1.39 3.68 11.56
C LEU A 46 2.00 3.24 10.24
N TYR A 47 1.41 3.72 9.14
CA TYR A 47 1.88 3.40 7.80
C TYR A 47 1.63 4.56 6.84
N GLU A 48 2.26 4.49 5.68
CA GLU A 48 2.01 5.36 4.55
C GLU A 48 2.06 4.55 3.25
N PHE A 49 1.28 4.96 2.27
CA PHE A 49 1.44 4.46 0.91
C PHE A 49 2.31 5.46 0.14
N CYS A 50 3.46 4.99 -0.32
CA CYS A 50 4.43 5.80 -1.05
C CYS A 50 4.13 5.70 -2.53
N MET A 51 3.44 6.70 -3.09
CA MET A 51 2.99 6.64 -4.47
C MET A 51 4.14 6.74 -5.47
N ASP A 52 5.28 7.29 -5.03
CA ASP A 52 6.51 7.38 -5.80
C ASP A 52 7.60 6.38 -5.34
N ASN A 53 7.23 5.41 -4.52
CA ASN A 53 8.14 4.40 -3.95
C ASN A 53 9.20 4.96 -3.01
N LYS A 54 9.02 6.17 -2.48
CA LYS A 54 9.97 6.81 -1.57
C LYS A 54 9.36 6.99 -0.19
N MET A 55 10.07 6.56 0.85
CA MET A 55 9.67 6.77 2.23
C MET A 55 9.58 8.26 2.55
N TYR A 56 8.57 8.62 3.35
CA TYR A 56 8.38 9.98 3.84
C TYR A 56 8.27 11.04 2.74
N SER A 57 7.84 10.62 1.54
CA SER A 57 7.67 11.52 0.41
C SER A 57 6.40 12.37 0.58
N ARG A 58 6.36 13.52 -0.10
CA ARG A 58 5.15 14.34 -0.20
C ARG A 58 4.05 13.63 -0.97
N ASP A 59 4.40 12.73 -1.88
CA ASP A 59 3.43 11.96 -2.66
C ASP A 59 3.12 10.66 -1.93
N SER A 60 2.51 10.82 -0.75
CA SER A 60 2.13 9.69 0.09
C SER A 60 0.71 9.85 0.62
N CYS A 61 0.09 8.71 0.98
CA CYS A 61 -1.21 8.67 1.64
C CYS A 61 -1.02 7.99 2.99
N GLN A 62 -1.36 8.68 4.07
CA GLN A 62 -0.99 8.27 5.42
C GLN A 62 -2.16 7.77 6.23
N SER A 63 -1.87 6.86 7.16
CA SER A 63 -2.85 6.35 8.13
C SER A 63 -3.28 7.42 9.13
N ALA A 64 -2.42 8.43 9.37
CA ALA A 64 -2.73 9.52 10.29
C ALA A 64 -2.55 10.86 9.57
N THR A 65 -3.55 11.73 9.65
CA THR A 65 -3.53 13.02 8.97
C THR A 65 -2.64 14.05 9.65
N LYS A 66 -2.11 13.75 10.82
CA LYS A 66 -1.32 14.70 11.63
C LYS A 66 0.03 15.05 11.02
N MET A 67 0.50 14.25 10.06
CA MET A 67 1.81 14.45 9.43
C MET A 67 1.74 15.22 8.11
N GLY A 68 0.56 15.70 7.74
CA GLY A 68 0.33 16.31 6.42
C GLY A 68 0.18 15.21 5.35
N GLY A 69 -0.01 15.62 4.11
CA GLY A 69 -0.23 14.68 3.02
C GLY A 69 -1.68 14.20 2.93
N ARG A 70 -1.93 13.25 2.03
CA ARG A 70 -3.26 12.71 1.80
C ARG A 70 -3.57 11.59 2.77
N SER A 71 -4.86 11.46 3.14
CA SER A 71 -5.31 10.38 4.01
C SER A 71 -5.43 9.06 3.26
N ALA A 72 -5.14 7.94 3.93
CA ALA A 72 -5.38 6.59 3.40
C ALA A 72 -6.88 6.24 3.33
N GLU A 73 -7.76 7.14 3.75
CA GLU A 73 -9.20 6.99 3.56
C GLU A 73 -9.64 7.25 2.11
N ILE A 74 -8.73 7.63 1.23
CA ILE A 74 -9.03 7.84 -0.19
C ILE A 74 -9.39 6.51 -0.86
N LYS A 75 -10.43 6.52 -1.70
CA LYS A 75 -10.80 5.34 -2.48
C LYS A 75 -9.76 5.06 -3.56
N ILE A 76 -9.52 3.79 -3.84
CA ILE A 76 -8.54 3.36 -4.83
C ILE A 76 -8.84 3.94 -6.21
N ASP A 77 -10.12 4.00 -6.61
CA ASP A 77 -10.53 4.59 -7.89
C ASP A 77 -10.12 6.07 -8.04
N LYS A 78 -9.89 6.77 -6.94
CA LYS A 78 -9.52 8.19 -6.97
C LYS A 78 -8.02 8.42 -7.15
N LEU A 79 -7.22 7.35 -7.12
CA LEU A 79 -5.76 7.47 -7.25
C LEU A 79 -5.29 7.57 -8.71
N GLY A 80 -6.12 7.20 -9.67
CA GLY A 80 -5.72 7.17 -11.07
C GLY A 80 -4.66 6.13 -11.38
N LEU A 81 -4.72 4.98 -10.72
CA LEU A 81 -3.74 3.93 -10.94
C LEU A 81 -3.75 3.42 -12.38
N LYS A 82 -2.58 3.18 -12.92
CA LYS A 82 -2.38 2.68 -14.29
C LYS A 82 -1.86 1.27 -14.26
N ASP A 83 -2.07 0.53 -15.36
CA ASP A 83 -1.51 -0.80 -15.53
C ASP A 83 0.01 -0.76 -15.35
N LYS A 84 0.52 -1.75 -14.63
CA LYS A 84 1.96 -1.93 -14.35
C LYS A 84 2.56 -0.82 -13.47
N GLN A 85 1.73 0.05 -12.91
CA GLN A 85 2.22 1.05 -11.98
C GLN A 85 2.73 0.37 -10.71
N LYS A 86 3.83 0.88 -10.17
CA LYS A 86 4.40 0.44 -8.90
C LYS A 86 4.26 1.53 -7.86
N PHE A 87 3.84 1.13 -6.67
CA PHE A 87 3.90 1.98 -5.49
C PHE A 87 4.18 1.08 -4.30
N SER A 88 4.29 1.65 -3.10
CA SER A 88 4.73 0.87 -1.94
C SER A 88 3.89 1.16 -0.72
N LEU A 89 3.76 0.16 0.15
CA LEU A 89 3.27 0.32 1.52
C LEU A 89 4.49 0.34 2.44
N HIS A 90 4.68 1.45 3.14
CA HIS A 90 5.68 1.59 4.19
C HIS A 90 4.97 1.42 5.53
N TYR A 91 5.19 0.29 6.16
CA TYR A 91 4.50 -0.10 7.39
C TYR A 91 5.48 -0.12 8.55
N ASP A 92 5.06 0.42 9.70
CA ASP A 92 5.86 0.46 10.93
C ASP A 92 7.12 1.32 10.75
N PHE A 93 7.00 2.59 11.09
CA PHE A 93 8.09 3.57 10.90
C PHE A 93 9.33 3.26 11.77
N GLY A 94 9.20 2.40 12.79
CA GLY A 94 10.35 1.93 13.56
C GLY A 94 11.15 0.86 12.83
N ASP A 95 10.46 -0.13 12.24
CA ASP A 95 11.10 -1.25 11.54
C ASP A 95 11.16 -1.05 10.02
N ASP A 96 10.42 -0.09 9.47
CA ASP A 96 10.45 0.29 8.05
C ASP A 96 10.21 -0.88 7.09
N TRP A 97 9.14 -1.64 7.31
CA TRP A 97 8.73 -2.65 6.35
C TRP A 97 8.25 -2.00 5.06
N MET A 98 8.77 -2.47 3.93
CA MET A 98 8.34 -1.99 2.61
C MET A 98 7.75 -3.15 1.82
N PHE A 99 6.50 -2.97 1.39
CA PHE A 99 5.82 -3.90 0.48
C PHE A 99 5.69 -3.23 -0.88
N VAL A 100 6.23 -3.84 -1.91
CA VAL A 100 6.10 -3.34 -3.28
C VAL A 100 4.78 -3.82 -3.86
N ILE A 101 4.05 -2.93 -4.51
CA ILE A 101 2.74 -3.19 -5.07
C ILE A 101 2.80 -2.92 -6.57
N ASN A 102 2.51 -3.95 -7.35
CA ASN A 102 2.43 -3.84 -8.81
C ASN A 102 0.98 -3.96 -9.24
N VAL A 103 0.46 -2.93 -9.89
CA VAL A 103 -0.88 -2.96 -10.50
C VAL A 103 -0.81 -3.81 -11.76
N GLN A 104 -1.63 -4.81 -11.81
CA GLN A 104 -1.67 -5.75 -12.93
C GLN A 104 -2.67 -5.33 -14.00
#